data_38edd172b7411ae89a52988e823b12cb
#
_entry.id   38edd172b7411ae89a52988e823b12cb
#
_cell.length_a   1.000
_cell.length_b   1.000
_cell.length_c   1.000
_cell.angle_alpha   90.00
_cell.angle_beta   90.00
_cell.angle_gamma   90.00
#
_symmetry.space_group_name_H-M   'P 1'
#
loop_
_entity.id
_entity.type
_entity.pdbx_description
1 polymer ?
#
loop_
_entity_poly.entity_id
_entity_poly.type
_entity_poly.pdbx_seq_one_letter_code
_entity_poly.pdbx_strand_id
1 'polypeptide(L)'
;QVERGTKLWEHYFVPRKKIKDKTKKLKRFGSPLYVAEDIGLMAYIQNDYKFMMFGKTTRACVYRIADLRAYNYEERIENSGGDSKPQKKSFVRMAFINTEGLSEISVEMSNIKAFEKLQKYFDTLFGVQKTLGNASNVWKAQAAAIKSAAAGVSAAIRGDVDASEKVGEAITSLDAAIYGDRTELIRRADEALAAFPG
;
A
#
# COMPACT_ATOMS: atom_id res chain seq x y z
N GLN A 1 -8.55 -2.82 16.44
CA GLN A 1 -7.84 -2.46 15.20
C GLN A 1 -8.53 -1.33 14.43
N VAL A 2 -9.82 -1.46 14.11
CA VAL A 2 -10.61 -0.41 13.43
C VAL A 2 -10.69 0.85 14.30
N GLU A 3 -10.78 0.71 15.61
CA GLU A 3 -10.80 1.83 16.54
C GLU A 3 -9.47 2.61 16.51
N ARG A 4 -8.32 1.91 16.57
CA ARG A 4 -7.00 2.54 16.45
C ARG A 4 -6.83 3.22 15.10
N GLY A 5 -7.24 2.57 14.01
CA GLY A 5 -7.20 3.17 12.67
C GLY A 5 -8.05 4.43 12.56
N THR A 6 -9.22 4.45 13.20
CA THR A 6 -10.09 5.64 13.23
C THR A 6 -9.45 6.78 14.03
N LYS A 7 -8.84 6.49 15.19
CA LYS A 7 -8.09 7.51 15.96
C LYS A 7 -6.90 8.06 15.20
N LEU A 8 -6.13 7.21 14.51
CA LEU A 8 -5.03 7.63 13.62
C LEU A 8 -5.53 8.51 12.47
N TRP A 9 -6.68 8.17 11.88
CA TRP A 9 -7.31 8.99 10.86
C TRP A 9 -7.66 10.39 11.38
N GLU A 10 -8.30 10.48 12.52
CA GLU A 10 -8.69 11.74 13.15
C GLU A 10 -7.47 12.58 13.50
N HIS A 11 -6.43 11.96 14.04
CA HIS A 11 -5.22 12.65 14.48
C HIS A 11 -4.35 13.13 13.32
N TYR A 12 -4.09 12.29 12.31
CA TYR A 12 -3.12 12.62 11.26
C TYR A 12 -3.75 13.11 9.96
N PHE A 13 -4.88 12.56 9.55
CA PHE A 13 -5.43 12.83 8.22
C PHE A 13 -6.45 13.96 8.20
N VAL A 14 -7.31 14.05 9.20
CA VAL A 14 -8.34 15.10 9.26
C VAL A 14 -7.71 16.50 9.28
N PRO A 15 -6.70 16.79 10.10
CA PRO A 15 -6.03 18.10 10.06
C PRO A 15 -5.37 18.40 8.71
N ARG A 16 -4.77 17.38 8.08
CA ARG A 16 -4.09 17.53 6.76
C ARG A 16 -5.02 17.91 5.62
N LYS A 17 -6.31 17.64 5.71
CA LYS A 17 -7.30 18.11 4.72
C LYS A 17 -7.35 19.62 4.59
N LYS A 18 -6.99 20.36 5.64
CA LYS A 18 -7.02 21.82 5.70
C LYS A 18 -5.67 22.47 5.40
N ILE A 19 -4.61 21.68 5.28
CA ILE A 19 -3.26 22.20 5.05
C ILE A 19 -3.12 22.70 3.61
N LYS A 20 -2.64 23.92 3.45
CA LYS A 20 -2.36 24.55 2.14
C LYS A 20 -1.00 24.16 1.58
N ASP A 21 -0.07 23.72 2.42
CA ASP A 21 1.26 23.28 2.03
C ASP A 21 1.14 22.00 1.14
N LYS A 22 1.66 22.10 -0.07
CA LYS A 22 1.59 21.01 -1.06
C LYS A 22 2.38 19.77 -0.64
N THR A 23 3.44 19.93 0.16
CA THR A 23 4.32 18.84 0.62
C THR A 23 3.65 17.99 1.71
N LYS A 24 2.77 18.60 2.50
CA LYS A 24 1.99 17.94 3.57
C LYS A 24 0.54 17.67 3.20
N LYS A 25 0.18 17.96 1.96
CA LYS A 25 -1.19 17.81 1.49
C LYS A 25 -1.51 16.34 1.25
N LEU A 26 -2.70 15.93 1.72
CA LEU A 26 -3.23 14.61 1.39
C LEU A 26 -3.43 14.43 -0.10
N LYS A 27 -2.95 13.32 -0.64
CA LYS A 27 -3.32 12.84 -1.95
C LYS A 27 -4.52 11.91 -1.81
N ARG A 28 -5.50 12.03 -2.70
CA ARG A 28 -6.72 11.25 -2.67
C ARG A 28 -6.87 10.48 -3.98
N PHE A 29 -7.12 9.17 -3.84
CA PHE A 29 -7.36 8.26 -4.96
C PHE A 29 -8.72 7.59 -4.77
N GLY A 30 -9.64 7.81 -5.69
CA GLY A 30 -11.02 7.40 -5.49
C GLY A 30 -11.67 8.10 -4.29
N SER A 31 -12.80 7.59 -3.82
CA SER A 31 -13.48 8.17 -2.67
C SER A 31 -12.86 7.78 -1.32
N PRO A 32 -12.39 6.52 -1.14
CA PRO A 32 -12.01 6.02 0.19
C PRO A 32 -10.51 6.06 0.48
N LEU A 33 -9.62 6.30 -0.49
CA LEU A 33 -8.17 6.17 -0.29
C LEU A 33 -7.49 7.52 -0.16
N TYR A 34 -6.76 7.70 0.95
CA TYR A 34 -5.98 8.90 1.25
C TYR A 34 -4.53 8.54 1.55
N VAL A 35 -3.59 9.32 1.05
CA VAL A 35 -2.15 9.11 1.23
C VAL A 35 -1.52 10.35 1.84
N ALA A 36 -0.82 10.19 2.97
CA ALA A 36 -0.04 11.19 3.67
C ALA A 36 1.45 10.82 3.56
N GLU A 37 2.07 11.23 2.44
CA GLU A 37 3.42 10.86 2.08
C GLU A 37 4.46 11.39 3.07
N ASP A 38 4.21 12.59 3.62
CA ASP A 38 5.06 13.24 4.60
C ASP A 38 5.26 12.43 5.89
N ILE A 39 4.30 11.60 6.24
CA ILE A 39 4.36 10.70 7.41
C ILE A 39 4.37 9.22 7.03
N GLY A 40 4.52 8.88 5.76
CA GLY A 40 4.60 7.49 5.29
C GLY A 40 3.35 6.64 5.52
N LEU A 41 2.18 7.26 5.76
CA LEU A 41 0.93 6.56 6.06
C LEU A 41 -0.12 6.73 4.97
N MET A 42 -0.97 5.73 4.82
CA MET A 42 -2.17 5.79 3.97
C MET A 42 -3.39 5.29 4.74
N ALA A 43 -4.55 5.82 4.42
CA ALA A 43 -5.81 5.48 5.06
C ALA A 43 -6.86 5.06 4.04
N TYR A 44 -7.53 3.96 4.33
CA TYR A 44 -8.71 3.48 3.63
C TYR A 44 -9.94 3.72 4.50
N ILE A 45 -10.90 4.48 3.97
CA ILE A 45 -12.10 4.91 4.70
C ILE A 45 -13.30 4.10 4.28
N GLN A 46 -13.92 3.43 5.24
CA GLN A 46 -15.23 2.83 5.08
C GLN A 46 -16.27 3.74 5.75
N ASN A 47 -17.26 4.18 4.99
CA ASN A 47 -18.36 4.95 5.50
C ASN A 47 -19.56 4.03 5.63
N ASP A 48 -19.92 3.69 6.86
CA ASP A 48 -21.15 3.00 7.14
C ASP A 48 -22.27 4.05 7.31
N TYR A 49 -23.18 4.10 6.36
CA TYR A 49 -24.40 4.90 6.51
C TYR A 49 -25.37 4.09 7.37
N LYS A 50 -25.54 4.44 8.63
CA LYS A 50 -26.64 3.91 9.43
C LYS A 50 -27.96 4.42 8.83
N PHE A 51 -28.86 3.47 8.61
CA PHE A 51 -30.18 3.68 8.05
C PHE A 51 -30.89 4.88 8.72
N MET A 52 -31.44 5.77 7.87
CA MET A 52 -32.31 6.89 8.21
C MET A 52 -31.88 7.78 9.40
N MET A 53 -31.22 8.88 9.12
CA MET A 53 -31.11 10.09 9.93
C MET A 53 -30.13 10.12 11.13
N PHE A 54 -29.47 9.06 11.52
CA PHE A 54 -28.55 9.11 12.67
C PHE A 54 -27.12 8.69 12.31
N GLY A 55 -26.29 9.69 12.01
CA GLY A 55 -24.83 9.61 12.12
C GLY A 55 -24.11 8.73 11.10
N LYS A 56 -23.26 9.36 10.33
CA LYS A 56 -22.23 8.70 9.50
C LYS A 56 -21.12 8.19 10.42
N THR A 57 -20.99 6.88 10.58
CA THR A 57 -19.84 6.30 11.27
C THR A 57 -18.70 6.12 10.26
N THR A 58 -17.59 6.80 10.48
CA THR A 58 -16.38 6.64 9.65
C THR A 58 -15.50 5.60 10.33
N ARG A 59 -15.21 4.52 9.62
CA ARG A 59 -14.20 3.54 10.02
C ARG A 59 -13.00 3.71 9.12
N ALA A 60 -11.82 3.76 9.68
CA ALA A 60 -10.59 3.91 8.94
C ALA A 60 -9.63 2.75 9.23
N CYS A 61 -9.06 2.18 8.17
CA CYS A 61 -7.89 1.31 8.25
C CYS A 61 -6.68 2.13 7.82
N VAL A 62 -5.65 2.18 8.66
CA VAL A 62 -4.43 2.92 8.37
C VAL A 62 -3.29 1.93 8.16
N TYR A 63 -2.52 2.15 7.10
CA TYR A 63 -1.41 1.30 6.65
C TYR A 63 -0.16 2.14 6.51
N ARG A 64 1.01 1.54 6.70
CA ARG A 64 2.26 2.12 6.21
C ARG A 64 2.27 2.02 4.69
N ILE A 65 2.62 3.08 4.01
CA ILE A 65 2.76 3.06 2.54
C ILE A 65 3.78 2.00 2.11
N ALA A 66 4.84 1.85 2.90
CA ALA A 66 5.90 0.89 2.66
C ALA A 66 5.44 -0.58 2.65
N ASP A 67 4.31 -0.90 3.29
CA ASP A 67 3.77 -2.27 3.35
C ASP A 67 2.93 -2.65 2.13
N LEU A 68 2.64 -1.71 1.23
CA LEU A 68 1.95 -1.99 -0.03
C LEU A 68 2.85 -2.82 -0.96
N ARG A 69 2.40 -4.02 -1.37
CA ARG A 69 3.16 -4.95 -2.22
C ARG A 69 2.58 -5.12 -3.62
N ALA A 70 1.28 -5.02 -3.76
CA ALA A 70 0.63 -5.15 -5.05
C ALA A 70 -0.55 -4.20 -5.19
N TYR A 71 -0.78 -3.72 -6.41
CA TYR A 71 -1.95 -2.96 -6.79
C TYR A 71 -2.32 -3.31 -8.23
N ASN A 72 -3.47 -3.98 -8.39
CA ASN A 72 -3.92 -4.50 -9.67
C ASN A 72 -5.28 -3.91 -10.01
N TYR A 73 -5.47 -3.60 -11.31
CA TYR A 73 -6.76 -3.19 -11.84
C TYR A 73 -7.67 -4.40 -12.06
N GLU A 74 -8.92 -4.25 -11.66
CA GLU A 74 -9.96 -5.27 -11.81
C GLU A 74 -11.27 -4.61 -12.26
N GLU A 75 -11.94 -5.23 -13.21
CA GLU A 75 -13.30 -4.85 -13.60
C GLU A 75 -14.27 -5.93 -13.14
N ARG A 76 -15.33 -5.50 -12.49
CA ARG A 76 -16.41 -6.39 -12.03
C ARG A 76 -17.73 -5.95 -12.64
N ILE A 77 -18.52 -6.92 -13.01
CA ILE A 77 -19.91 -6.69 -13.42
C ILE A 77 -20.78 -6.88 -12.18
N GLU A 78 -21.35 -5.81 -11.69
CA GLU A 78 -22.30 -5.86 -10.57
C GLU A 78 -23.73 -5.86 -11.11
N ASN A 79 -24.47 -6.92 -10.78
CA ASN A 79 -25.90 -6.98 -11.05
C ASN A 79 -26.61 -6.24 -9.92
N SER A 80 -27.07 -5.03 -10.20
CA SER A 80 -27.99 -4.33 -9.30
C SER A 80 -29.31 -5.12 -9.30
N GLY A 81 -29.72 -5.68 -8.16
CA GLY A 81 -30.96 -6.47 -8.07
C GLY A 81 -32.18 -5.73 -8.63
N GLY A 82 -33.05 -6.42 -9.34
CA GLY A 82 -34.19 -5.91 -10.06
C GLY A 82 -33.93 -5.71 -11.56
N ASP A 83 -34.79 -4.98 -12.26
CA ASP A 83 -34.72 -4.74 -13.72
C ASP A 83 -33.55 -3.82 -14.16
N SER A 84 -32.58 -3.56 -13.29
CA SER A 84 -31.43 -2.71 -13.58
C SER A 84 -30.41 -3.44 -14.46
N LYS A 85 -29.94 -2.76 -15.53
CA LYS A 85 -28.88 -3.33 -16.38
C LYS A 85 -27.59 -3.56 -15.58
N PRO A 86 -26.87 -4.65 -15.84
CA PRO A 86 -25.57 -4.89 -15.23
C PRO A 86 -24.64 -3.69 -15.39
N GLN A 87 -24.04 -3.23 -14.32
CA GLN A 87 -23.10 -2.12 -14.36
C GLN A 87 -21.67 -2.63 -14.22
N LYS A 88 -20.81 -2.17 -15.14
CA LYS A 88 -19.39 -2.44 -15.10
C LYS A 88 -18.71 -1.46 -14.17
N LYS A 89 -18.12 -1.94 -13.10
CA LYS A 89 -17.35 -1.15 -12.14
C LYS A 89 -15.88 -1.48 -12.17
N SER A 90 -15.06 -0.47 -11.96
CA SER A 90 -13.62 -0.57 -11.95
C SER A 90 -13.11 -0.48 -10.52
N PHE A 91 -12.19 -1.37 -10.17
CA PHE A 91 -11.57 -1.43 -8.84
C PHE A 91 -10.06 -1.51 -8.95
N VAL A 92 -9.39 -1.06 -7.90
CA VAL A 92 -7.99 -1.38 -7.63
C VAL A 92 -7.94 -2.29 -6.42
N ARG A 93 -7.39 -3.47 -6.61
CA ARG A 93 -7.09 -4.40 -5.54
C ARG A 93 -5.69 -4.12 -5.04
N MET A 94 -5.56 -3.84 -3.75
CA MET A 94 -4.29 -3.50 -3.10
C MET A 94 -3.99 -4.51 -2.00
N ALA A 95 -2.79 -5.07 -2.02
CA ALA A 95 -2.33 -6.05 -1.04
C ALA A 95 -1.17 -5.49 -0.20
N PHE A 96 -1.22 -5.75 1.09
CA PHE A 96 -0.28 -5.26 2.09
C PHE A 96 0.35 -6.41 2.86
N ILE A 97 1.58 -6.21 3.31
CA ILE A 97 2.25 -7.05 4.30
C ILE A 97 2.26 -6.36 5.67
N ASN A 98 2.62 -7.12 6.72
CA ASN A 98 2.79 -6.61 8.08
C ASN A 98 1.60 -5.80 8.61
N THR A 99 0.38 -6.20 8.23
CA THR A 99 -0.84 -5.51 8.65
C THR A 99 -1.49 -6.23 9.82
N GLU A 100 -1.86 -5.47 10.83
CA GLU A 100 -2.74 -5.96 11.90
C GLU A 100 -4.22 -6.00 11.48
N GLY A 101 -4.56 -5.47 10.30
CA GLY A 101 -5.91 -5.34 9.75
C GLY A 101 -6.14 -6.18 8.50
N LEU A 102 -6.89 -5.62 7.55
CA LEU A 102 -7.13 -6.25 6.27
C LEU A 102 -5.82 -6.27 5.47
N SER A 103 -5.35 -7.46 5.12
CA SER A 103 -4.18 -7.64 4.24
C SER A 103 -4.47 -7.23 2.80
N GLU A 104 -5.74 -7.04 2.46
CA GLU A 104 -6.19 -6.68 1.13
C GLU A 104 -7.40 -5.74 1.18
N ILE A 105 -7.38 -4.71 0.33
CA ILE A 105 -8.50 -3.79 0.14
C ILE A 105 -8.85 -3.66 -1.34
N SER A 106 -10.11 -3.33 -1.62
CA SER A 106 -10.60 -3.06 -2.96
C SER A 106 -11.15 -1.63 -3.01
N VAL A 107 -10.55 -0.81 -3.85
CA VAL A 107 -10.88 0.63 -3.99
C VAL A 107 -11.60 0.86 -5.30
N GLU A 108 -12.84 1.32 -5.25
CA GLU A 108 -13.59 1.67 -6.47
C GLU A 108 -12.96 2.87 -7.17
N MET A 109 -12.74 2.74 -8.48
CA MET A 109 -12.17 3.75 -9.35
C MET A 109 -13.21 4.20 -10.38
N SER A 110 -13.16 5.45 -10.79
CA SER A 110 -14.08 5.96 -11.80
C SER A 110 -13.83 5.35 -13.18
N ASN A 111 -12.59 5.01 -13.49
CA ASN A 111 -12.18 4.42 -14.77
C ASN A 111 -10.70 4.00 -14.73
N ILE A 112 -10.24 3.38 -15.82
CA ILE A 112 -8.85 2.95 -15.97
C ILE A 112 -7.83 4.09 -15.86
N LYS A 113 -8.17 5.31 -16.33
CA LYS A 113 -7.26 6.47 -16.23
C LYS A 113 -7.02 6.89 -14.78
N ALA A 114 -8.00 6.69 -13.90
CA ALA A 114 -7.84 6.93 -12.46
C ALA A 114 -6.87 5.91 -11.85
N PHE A 115 -6.92 4.65 -12.29
CA PHE A 115 -5.95 3.62 -11.93
C PHE A 115 -4.54 3.96 -12.43
N GLU A 116 -4.39 4.36 -13.69
CA GLU A 116 -3.09 4.73 -14.26
C GLU A 116 -2.41 5.88 -13.49
N LYS A 117 -3.20 6.86 -13.02
CA LYS A 117 -2.70 7.94 -12.16
C LYS A 117 -2.22 7.41 -10.79
N LEU A 118 -2.98 6.52 -10.18
CA LEU A 118 -2.60 5.88 -8.93
C LEU A 118 -1.34 5.05 -9.12
N GLN A 119 -1.28 4.24 -10.16
CA GLN A 119 -0.14 3.40 -10.49
C GLN A 119 1.11 4.25 -10.71
N LYS A 120 1.04 5.28 -11.56
CA LYS A 120 2.15 6.21 -11.81
C LYS A 120 2.64 6.87 -10.52
N TYR A 121 1.72 7.22 -9.63
CA TYR A 121 2.07 7.81 -8.35
C TYR A 121 2.88 6.84 -7.49
N PHE A 122 2.41 5.60 -7.29
CA PHE A 122 3.14 4.62 -6.48
C PHE A 122 4.43 4.15 -7.14
N ASP A 123 4.44 3.94 -8.46
CA ASP A 123 5.66 3.60 -9.20
C ASP A 123 6.74 4.69 -9.00
N THR A 124 6.34 5.97 -9.04
CA THR A 124 7.25 7.09 -8.78
C THR A 124 7.72 7.13 -7.32
N LEU A 125 6.78 6.95 -6.38
CA LEU A 125 7.06 7.00 -4.95
C LEU A 125 8.03 5.89 -4.50
N PHE A 126 7.89 4.72 -5.09
CA PHE A 126 8.75 3.56 -4.80
C PHE A 126 10.02 3.51 -5.64
N GLY A 127 10.20 4.44 -6.58
CA GLY A 127 11.35 4.42 -7.49
C GLY A 127 11.34 3.22 -8.44
N VAL A 128 10.21 2.55 -8.61
CA VAL A 128 10.06 1.45 -9.56
C VAL A 128 10.03 2.03 -10.96
N GLN A 129 11.19 2.04 -11.62
CA GLN A 129 11.22 2.33 -13.04
C GLN A 129 10.57 1.15 -13.77
N LYS A 130 9.34 1.35 -14.22
CA LYS A 130 8.80 0.50 -15.28
C LYS A 130 9.66 0.67 -16.52
N THR A 131 10.63 -0.18 -16.68
CA THR A 131 11.15 -0.53 -17.99
C THR A 131 10.00 -1.26 -18.69
N LEU A 132 9.10 -0.47 -19.29
CA LEU A 132 8.13 -0.96 -20.26
C LEU A 132 8.91 -1.72 -21.32
N GLY A 133 8.85 -3.03 -21.28
CA GLY A 133 9.43 -3.87 -22.30
C GLY A 133 10.19 -5.11 -21.87
N ASN A 134 10.49 -5.30 -20.58
CA ASN A 134 11.30 -6.45 -20.18
C ASN A 134 10.76 -7.20 -18.95
N ALA A 135 9.65 -7.92 -19.12
CA ALA A 135 9.27 -8.99 -18.20
C ALA A 135 10.48 -9.94 -17.96
N SER A 136 11.35 -10.10 -18.95
CA SER A 136 12.57 -10.91 -18.85
C SER A 136 13.59 -10.38 -17.81
N ASN A 137 13.69 -9.07 -17.58
CA ASN A 137 14.64 -8.51 -16.61
C ASN A 137 14.15 -8.63 -15.16
N VAL A 138 12.85 -8.52 -14.94
CA VAL A 138 12.24 -8.80 -13.63
C VAL A 138 12.46 -10.27 -13.27
N TRP A 139 12.22 -11.20 -14.19
CA TRP A 139 12.48 -12.62 -14.00
C TRP A 139 13.96 -12.93 -13.77
N LYS A 140 14.88 -12.27 -14.48
CA LYS A 140 16.33 -12.44 -14.26
C LYS A 140 16.76 -11.91 -12.90
N ALA A 141 16.26 -10.75 -12.46
CA ALA A 141 16.52 -10.19 -11.15
C ALA A 141 15.96 -11.10 -10.04
N GLN A 142 14.74 -11.61 -10.20
CA GLN A 142 14.14 -12.57 -9.27
C GLN A 142 14.94 -13.89 -9.23
N ALA A 143 15.32 -14.42 -10.37
CA ALA A 143 16.11 -15.65 -10.45
C ALA A 143 17.50 -15.49 -9.83
N ALA A 144 18.18 -14.34 -10.06
CA ALA A 144 19.46 -14.04 -9.44
C ALA A 144 19.36 -13.93 -7.92
N ALA A 145 18.31 -13.31 -7.42
CA ALA A 145 18.08 -13.11 -6.01
C ALA A 145 17.65 -14.41 -5.29
N ILE A 146 16.81 -15.23 -5.91
CA ILE A 146 16.50 -16.58 -5.40
C ILE A 146 17.77 -17.42 -5.34
N LYS A 147 18.66 -17.31 -6.33
CA LYS A 147 19.93 -18.03 -6.35
C LYS A 147 20.88 -17.56 -5.23
N SER A 148 20.95 -16.25 -4.96
CA SER A 148 21.78 -15.71 -3.86
C SER A 148 21.19 -16.05 -2.50
N ALA A 149 19.88 -15.99 -2.32
CA ALA A 149 19.19 -16.42 -1.10
C ALA A 149 19.40 -17.92 -0.84
N ALA A 150 19.28 -18.77 -1.87
CA ALA A 150 19.54 -20.21 -1.75
C ALA A 150 20.99 -20.51 -1.39
N ALA A 151 21.96 -19.76 -1.93
CA ALA A 151 23.37 -19.88 -1.56
C ALA A 151 23.60 -19.47 -0.10
N GLY A 152 22.96 -18.40 0.38
CA GLY A 152 23.03 -17.95 1.76
C GLY A 152 22.40 -18.94 2.74
N VAL A 153 21.24 -19.51 2.43
CA VAL A 153 20.61 -20.56 3.24
C VAL A 153 21.51 -21.81 3.33
N SER A 154 22.14 -22.20 2.22
CA SER A 154 23.06 -23.32 2.20
C SER A 154 24.32 -23.09 3.05
N ALA A 155 24.78 -21.83 3.16
CA ALA A 155 25.89 -21.45 4.00
C ALA A 155 25.48 -21.40 5.49
N ALA A 156 24.28 -20.87 5.80
CA ALA A 156 23.72 -20.86 7.15
C ALA A 156 23.53 -22.27 7.73
N ILE A 157 23.08 -23.22 6.92
CA ILE A 157 22.93 -24.64 7.32
C ILE A 157 24.29 -25.26 7.70
N ARG A 158 25.40 -24.75 7.13
CA ARG A 158 26.75 -25.20 7.45
C ARG A 158 27.36 -24.56 8.72
N GLY A 159 26.59 -23.73 9.45
CA GLY A 159 27.01 -23.13 10.70
C GLY A 159 27.88 -21.88 10.55
N ASP A 160 27.87 -21.27 9.40
CA ASP A 160 28.59 -20.01 9.12
C ASP A 160 27.76 -18.83 9.65
N VAL A 161 28.23 -18.20 10.74
CA VAL A 161 27.51 -17.09 11.41
C VAL A 161 27.37 -15.88 10.48
N ASP A 162 28.38 -15.60 9.64
CA ASP A 162 28.33 -14.54 8.62
C ASP A 162 27.26 -14.79 7.53
N ALA A 163 26.82 -16.03 7.37
CA ALA A 163 25.84 -16.38 6.35
C ALA A 163 24.44 -15.86 6.71
N SER A 164 24.07 -15.79 7.97
CA SER A 164 22.77 -15.27 8.40
C SER A 164 22.63 -13.79 8.10
N GLU A 165 23.68 -13.01 8.31
CA GLU A 165 23.73 -11.58 8.00
C GLU A 165 23.68 -11.34 6.49
N LYS A 166 24.46 -12.08 5.71
CA LYS A 166 24.45 -12.03 4.24
C LYS A 166 23.11 -12.46 3.63
N VAL A 167 22.40 -13.40 4.24
CA VAL A 167 21.03 -13.78 3.84
C VAL A 167 20.06 -12.62 4.09
N GLY A 168 20.15 -11.97 5.24
CA GLY A 168 19.35 -10.79 5.57
C GLY A 168 19.57 -9.64 4.57
N GLU A 169 20.82 -9.33 4.26
CA GLU A 169 21.20 -8.33 3.26
C GLU A 169 20.69 -8.69 1.86
N ALA A 170 20.81 -9.95 1.45
CA ALA A 170 20.32 -10.41 0.13
C ALA A 170 18.80 -10.33 0.03
N ILE A 171 18.05 -10.67 1.08
CA ILE A 171 16.60 -10.54 1.13
C ILE A 171 16.19 -9.06 1.06
N THR A 172 16.87 -8.19 1.81
CA THR A 172 16.61 -6.74 1.80
C THR A 172 16.90 -6.13 0.44
N SER A 173 18.02 -6.51 -0.18
CA SER A 173 18.39 -6.06 -1.53
C SER A 173 17.41 -6.54 -2.60
N LEU A 174 16.89 -7.77 -2.44
CA LEU A 174 15.87 -8.32 -3.32
C LEU A 174 14.54 -7.56 -3.18
N ASP A 175 14.11 -7.30 -1.96
CA ASP A 175 12.88 -6.56 -1.67
C ASP A 175 12.97 -5.16 -2.27
N ALA A 176 14.09 -4.46 -2.11
CA ALA A 176 14.33 -3.16 -2.70
C ALA A 176 14.39 -3.20 -4.24
N ALA A 177 14.97 -4.24 -4.84
CA ALA A 177 15.02 -4.39 -6.29
C ALA A 177 13.63 -4.64 -6.92
N ILE A 178 12.78 -5.37 -6.23
CA ILE A 178 11.42 -5.70 -6.71
C ILE A 178 10.43 -4.58 -6.41
N TYR A 179 10.48 -4.02 -5.19
CA TYR A 179 9.46 -3.10 -4.68
C TYR A 179 9.93 -1.66 -4.53
N GLY A 180 11.20 -1.38 -4.84
CA GLY A 180 11.85 -0.08 -4.64
C GLY A 180 12.35 0.13 -3.21
N ASP A 181 13.25 1.10 -3.04
CA ASP A 181 13.75 1.50 -1.71
C ASP A 181 12.66 2.23 -0.93
N ARG A 182 12.27 1.65 0.20
CA ARG A 182 11.19 2.14 1.07
C ARG A 182 11.68 2.57 2.45
N THR A 183 12.99 2.58 2.67
CA THR A 183 13.61 2.88 3.96
C THR A 183 13.10 4.18 4.56
N GLU A 184 13.04 5.23 3.76
CA GLU A 184 12.56 6.54 4.23
C GLU A 184 11.05 6.54 4.54
N LEU A 185 10.24 5.83 3.77
CA LEU A 185 8.81 5.69 4.04
C LEU A 185 8.54 4.89 5.33
N ILE A 186 9.34 3.86 5.59
CA ILE A 186 9.29 3.08 6.84
C ILE A 186 9.64 3.98 8.02
N ARG A 187 10.77 4.71 7.94
CA ARG A 187 11.22 5.61 9.00
C ARG A 187 10.14 6.65 9.35
N ARG A 188 9.57 7.32 8.36
CA ARG A 188 8.50 8.32 8.57
C ARG A 188 7.26 7.70 9.23
N ALA A 189 6.85 6.52 8.77
CA ALA A 189 5.70 5.85 9.33
C ALA A 189 5.92 5.42 10.78
N ASP A 190 7.09 4.86 11.08
CA ASP A 190 7.43 4.41 12.43
C ASP A 190 7.55 5.59 13.40
N GLU A 191 8.15 6.71 12.98
CA GLU A 191 8.17 7.95 13.76
C GLU A 191 6.76 8.48 14.05
N ALA A 192 5.88 8.51 13.03
CA ALA A 192 4.51 8.95 13.22
C ALA A 192 3.73 8.00 14.16
N LEU A 193 3.87 6.70 13.99
CA LEU A 193 3.19 5.71 14.83
C LEU A 193 3.71 5.72 16.27
N ALA A 194 5.02 5.94 16.48
CA ALA A 194 5.61 6.07 17.82
C ALA A 194 5.19 7.37 18.53
N ALA A 195 5.01 8.45 17.77
CA ALA A 195 4.55 9.74 18.31
C ALA A 195 3.02 9.78 18.56
N PHE A 196 2.28 8.76 18.13
CA PHE A 196 0.83 8.72 18.32
C PHE A 196 0.47 8.43 19.78
N PRO A 197 -0.33 9.30 20.45
CA PRO A 197 -0.58 9.19 21.88
C PRO A 197 -1.54 8.05 22.30
N GLY A 198 -2.04 7.24 21.36
CA GLY A 198 -2.89 6.08 21.67
C GLY A 198 -4.38 6.28 21.42
#